data_a8ebb51a4d90fa76d541bd4bd874b7ce
#
_entry.id   a8ebb51a4d90fa76d541bd4bd874b7ce
#
_cell.length_a   1.000
_cell.length_b   1.000
_cell.length_c   1.000
_cell.angle_alpha   90.00
_cell.angle_beta   90.00
_cell.angle_gamma   90.00
#
_symmetry.space_group_name_H-M   'P 1'
#
loop_
_entity.id
_entity.type
_entity.pdbx_description
1 polymer ?
#
loop_
_entity_poly.entity_id
_entity_poly.type
_entity_poly.pdbx_seq_one_letter_code
_entity_poly.pdbx_strand_id
1 'polypeptide(L)'
;MNHFLKTAQPDSFRNGRNGWRSPNGWRVEVLLVGVLILLAWGLSGCGISPVDAEDRLFVPLAVEVLDEFVLPSTLEFEGTPVGGLSAIAYDRRGDRFYALADDRSQLAPARFYELKLTLDQESIESVKVKKLVILKDENNQPFEAGEIDPEGIVLTPRGTVIISSEGDSLKGINPFIGEFNLDTGQLISTLPLPARYLPQIDPERSKVITEGIRNNLGFESLTTEANGAVRSPVEPFRIFTAVESALAQDVDKDLPKLEQAKKVRWLHYSLSIGQPFLISEHLYELEPRPKDAVMQGLSEILTLDAGGRFLALERSFSPASGFGIKLYEVALGAATDTAAYETLRGDLEGVVAPARKRLLLDLNTTDLDLDNLEGMAIGPRLADGSYSLVLVSDNNFNAFQKTQFILLKLKGYEPG
;
A
#
# COMPACT_ATOMS: atom_id res chain seq x y z
N MET A 1 -65.75 -55.07 2.36
CA MET A 1 -66.95 -54.91 1.49
C MET A 1 -66.45 -54.98 0.08
N ASN A 2 -66.54 -56.14 -0.49
CA ASN A 2 -67.26 -56.45 -1.74
C ASN A 2 -66.71 -55.70 -2.99
N HIS A 3 -66.49 -56.28 -4.09
CA HIS A 3 -66.69 -57.63 -4.70
C HIS A 3 -66.08 -57.60 -6.11
N PHE A 4 -65.38 -58.68 -6.52
CA PHE A 4 -65.72 -59.57 -7.64
C PHE A 4 -65.55 -58.99 -9.07
N LEU A 5 -65.09 -59.63 -10.04
CA LEU A 5 -64.77 -61.02 -10.49
C LEU A 5 -64.35 -60.90 -11.98
N LYS A 6 -63.36 -61.70 -12.32
CA LYS A 6 -63.42 -62.83 -13.31
C LYS A 6 -63.48 -62.45 -14.80
N THR A 7 -62.66 -62.97 -15.55
CA THR A 7 -62.31 -64.19 -16.30
C THR A 7 -62.28 -63.83 -17.77
N ALA A 8 -61.57 -64.36 -18.68
CA ALA A 8 -61.11 -65.64 -19.04
C ALA A 8 -60.15 -65.59 -20.27
N GLN A 9 -59.22 -66.53 -20.29
CA GLN A 9 -58.57 -67.02 -21.55
C GLN A 9 -59.63 -67.78 -22.42
N PRO A 10 -59.39 -68.11 -23.73
CA PRO A 10 -58.32 -69.01 -24.16
C PRO A 10 -57.72 -68.86 -25.59
N ASP A 11 -56.60 -69.58 -25.72
CA ASP A 11 -56.14 -70.42 -26.83
C ASP A 11 -55.66 -69.94 -28.20
N SER A 12 -54.38 -70.25 -28.37
CA SER A 12 -53.77 -70.96 -29.51
C SER A 12 -53.91 -70.46 -30.94
N PHE A 13 -52.76 -70.24 -31.54
CA PHE A 13 -52.34 -71.04 -32.72
C PHE A 13 -50.87 -70.80 -33.10
N ARG A 14 -50.13 -71.86 -33.26
CA ARG A 14 -48.83 -72.01 -33.91
C ARG A 14 -48.79 -71.39 -35.31
N ASN A 15 -47.74 -70.70 -35.63
CA ASN A 15 -46.95 -71.09 -36.80
C ASN A 15 -45.62 -70.34 -36.87
N GLY A 16 -44.55 -71.06 -37.04
CA GLY A 16 -43.23 -70.57 -37.22
C GLY A 16 -43.00 -69.99 -38.62
N ARG A 17 -42.02 -69.07 -38.63
CA ARG A 17 -41.20 -68.83 -39.85
C ARG A 17 -39.84 -68.19 -39.41
N ASN A 18 -38.78 -68.82 -39.81
CA ASN A 18 -37.41 -68.37 -39.83
C ASN A 18 -37.30 -66.95 -40.45
N GLY A 19 -36.62 -66.04 -39.77
CA GLY A 19 -36.29 -64.72 -40.31
C GLY A 19 -34.93 -64.29 -39.91
N TRP A 20 -34.07 -64.16 -40.83
CA TRP A 20 -32.68 -63.80 -40.85
C TRP A 20 -32.27 -62.73 -39.82
N ARG A 21 -31.28 -63.00 -38.98
CA ARG A 21 -30.53 -62.00 -38.26
C ARG A 21 -29.57 -61.28 -39.24
N SER A 22 -29.80 -60.00 -39.48
CA SER A 22 -28.85 -59.18 -40.24
C SER A 22 -27.63 -58.84 -39.39
N PRO A 23 -26.41 -58.89 -39.96
CA PRO A 23 -25.16 -58.65 -39.20
C PRO A 23 -24.87 -57.18 -38.89
N ASN A 24 -25.80 -56.25 -39.12
CA ASN A 24 -25.52 -54.82 -39.08
C ASN A 24 -25.86 -54.15 -37.75
N GLY A 25 -26.55 -54.80 -36.78
CA GLY A 25 -26.85 -54.22 -35.47
C GLY A 25 -25.63 -53.89 -34.60
N TRP A 26 -24.66 -54.82 -34.64
CA TRP A 26 -23.43 -54.66 -33.82
C TRP A 26 -22.51 -53.51 -34.28
N ARG A 27 -22.54 -53.14 -35.55
CA ARG A 27 -21.72 -52.02 -36.04
C ARG A 27 -22.25 -50.65 -35.62
N VAL A 28 -23.54 -50.52 -35.49
CA VAL A 28 -24.18 -49.27 -35.06
C VAL A 28 -24.00 -49.04 -33.56
N GLU A 29 -24.12 -50.11 -32.74
CA GLU A 29 -23.89 -49.99 -31.29
C GLU A 29 -22.44 -49.71 -30.95
N VAL A 30 -21.47 -50.33 -31.64
CA VAL A 30 -20.04 -50.07 -31.43
C VAL A 30 -19.68 -48.64 -31.90
N LEU A 31 -20.28 -48.12 -32.96
CA LEU A 31 -20.12 -46.74 -33.42
C LEU A 31 -20.71 -45.73 -32.46
N LEU A 32 -21.89 -45.99 -31.86
CA LEU A 32 -22.52 -45.13 -30.86
C LEU A 32 -21.72 -45.09 -29.56
N VAL A 33 -21.23 -46.22 -29.09
CA VAL A 33 -20.36 -46.31 -27.89
C VAL A 33 -19.01 -45.62 -28.17
N GLY A 34 -18.40 -45.78 -29.34
CA GLY A 34 -17.19 -45.08 -29.72
C GLY A 34 -17.35 -43.53 -29.78
N VAL A 35 -18.48 -43.06 -30.32
CA VAL A 35 -18.79 -41.61 -30.35
C VAL A 35 -19.05 -41.06 -28.94
N LEU A 36 -19.73 -41.81 -28.05
CA LEU A 36 -19.96 -41.41 -26.67
C LEU A 36 -18.62 -41.38 -25.85
N ILE A 37 -17.71 -42.31 -26.11
CA ILE A 37 -16.38 -42.29 -25.48
C ILE A 37 -15.54 -41.11 -26.00
N LEU A 38 -15.57 -40.80 -27.29
CA LEU A 38 -14.90 -39.65 -27.87
C LEU A 38 -15.51 -38.32 -27.39
N LEU A 39 -16.82 -38.23 -27.22
CA LEU A 39 -17.49 -37.09 -26.61
C LEU A 39 -17.15 -36.94 -25.14
N ALA A 40 -17.05 -38.03 -24.37
CA ALA A 40 -16.63 -38.03 -22.98
C ALA A 40 -15.14 -37.60 -22.82
N TRP A 41 -14.26 -37.98 -23.74
CA TRP A 41 -12.88 -37.53 -23.79
C TRP A 41 -12.75 -36.10 -24.29
N GLY A 42 -13.61 -35.64 -25.20
CA GLY A 42 -13.65 -34.25 -25.62
C GLY A 42 -14.15 -33.28 -24.55
N LEU A 43 -14.95 -33.77 -23.60
CA LEU A 43 -15.42 -32.99 -22.45
C LEU A 43 -14.41 -33.01 -21.26
N SER A 44 -13.41 -33.90 -21.27
CA SER A 44 -12.36 -33.95 -20.24
C SER A 44 -11.14 -33.06 -20.53
N GLY A 45 -11.14 -32.36 -21.66
CA GLY A 45 -9.98 -31.57 -22.08
C GLY A 45 -10.28 -30.08 -22.06
N CYS A 46 -10.19 -29.46 -20.96
CA CYS A 46 -9.78 -28.11 -20.58
C CYS A 46 -10.34 -27.84 -19.19
N GLY A 47 -9.82 -28.54 -18.22
CA GLY A 47 -9.86 -28.08 -16.85
C GLY A 47 -9.03 -26.80 -16.77
N ILE A 48 -9.61 -25.65 -17.15
CA ILE A 48 -9.10 -24.38 -16.67
C ILE A 48 -9.20 -24.51 -15.16
N SER A 49 -8.06 -24.66 -14.49
CA SER A 49 -8.04 -24.59 -13.01
C SER A 49 -8.82 -23.33 -12.62
N PRO A 50 -9.83 -23.42 -11.76
CA PRO A 50 -10.51 -22.24 -11.30
C PRO A 50 -9.42 -21.36 -10.66
N VAL A 51 -9.13 -20.22 -11.30
CA VAL A 51 -8.27 -19.20 -10.72
C VAL A 51 -9.10 -18.62 -9.60
N ASP A 52 -8.66 -18.79 -8.38
CA ASP A 52 -9.34 -18.22 -7.22
C ASP A 52 -9.51 -16.71 -7.42
N ALA A 53 -10.64 -16.17 -6.95
CA ALA A 53 -10.89 -14.73 -7.09
C ALA A 53 -9.77 -13.90 -6.42
N GLU A 54 -9.12 -14.44 -5.41
CA GLU A 54 -7.96 -13.84 -4.74
C GLU A 54 -6.74 -13.76 -5.64
N ASP A 55 -6.45 -14.79 -6.46
CA ASP A 55 -5.34 -14.78 -7.42
C ASP A 55 -5.51 -13.71 -8.53
N ARG A 56 -6.74 -13.23 -8.75
CA ARG A 56 -7.02 -12.16 -9.73
C ARG A 56 -6.84 -10.76 -9.17
N LEU A 57 -6.76 -10.61 -7.85
CA LEU A 57 -6.53 -9.31 -7.19
C LEU A 57 -5.09 -8.85 -7.32
N PHE A 58 -4.16 -9.78 -7.40
CA PHE A 58 -2.72 -9.52 -7.44
C PHE A 58 -2.14 -9.79 -8.83
N VAL A 59 -1.11 -9.03 -9.20
CA VAL A 59 -0.33 -9.30 -10.41
C VAL A 59 0.85 -10.20 -10.09
N PRO A 60 1.46 -10.88 -11.08
CA PRO A 60 2.68 -11.65 -10.88
C PRO A 60 3.88 -10.70 -10.69
N LEU A 61 3.88 -9.97 -9.57
CA LEU A 61 4.96 -9.06 -9.18
C LEU A 61 5.99 -9.81 -8.34
N ALA A 62 7.27 -9.61 -8.67
CA ALA A 62 8.39 -10.09 -7.86
C ALA A 62 9.37 -8.94 -7.59
N VAL A 63 10.01 -8.99 -6.44
CA VAL A 63 10.95 -7.97 -5.97
C VAL A 63 12.29 -8.63 -5.68
N GLU A 64 13.38 -8.03 -6.16
CA GLU A 64 14.73 -8.48 -5.96
C GLU A 64 15.58 -7.34 -5.38
N VAL A 65 16.36 -7.61 -4.34
CA VAL A 65 17.32 -6.65 -3.79
C VAL A 65 18.55 -6.62 -4.70
N LEU A 66 18.97 -5.40 -5.07
CA LEU A 66 20.13 -5.20 -5.93
C LEU A 66 21.33 -4.63 -5.16
N ASP A 67 21.12 -3.51 -4.45
CA ASP A 67 22.22 -2.77 -3.84
C ASP A 67 21.79 -1.93 -2.64
N GLU A 68 22.75 -1.52 -1.84
CA GLU A 68 22.63 -0.57 -0.73
C GLU A 68 23.63 0.57 -0.89
N PHE A 69 23.18 1.79 -0.66
CA PHE A 69 24.03 2.98 -0.59
C PHE A 69 23.76 3.77 0.68
N VAL A 70 24.81 4.05 1.46
CA VAL A 70 24.69 4.79 2.72
C VAL A 70 25.30 6.18 2.55
N LEU A 71 24.52 7.23 2.86
CA LEU A 71 25.04 8.60 2.92
C LEU A 71 25.93 8.79 4.15
N PRO A 72 27.02 9.59 4.02
CA PRO A 72 27.78 10.01 5.19
C PRO A 72 26.91 10.75 6.21
N SER A 73 26.95 10.36 7.48
CA SER A 73 26.18 11.00 8.55
C SER A 73 26.56 12.47 8.80
N THR A 74 27.70 12.90 8.27
CA THR A 74 28.19 14.28 8.34
C THR A 74 27.89 15.11 7.10
N LEU A 75 27.07 14.57 6.18
CA LEU A 75 26.72 15.28 4.97
C LEU A 75 25.87 16.51 5.31
N GLU A 76 26.33 17.67 4.86
CA GLU A 76 25.59 18.92 4.93
C GLU A 76 25.39 19.50 3.53
N PHE A 77 24.28 20.22 3.35
CA PHE A 77 23.99 20.95 2.12
C PHE A 77 23.37 22.33 2.46
N GLU A 78 23.99 23.39 1.96
CA GLU A 78 23.57 24.79 2.22
C GLU A 78 23.39 25.09 3.73
N GLY A 79 24.25 24.51 4.59
CA GLY A 79 24.22 24.71 6.04
C GLY A 79 23.16 23.92 6.79
N THR A 80 22.52 22.96 6.13
CA THR A 80 21.55 22.04 6.75
C THR A 80 22.08 20.61 6.76
N PRO A 81 21.87 19.82 7.84
CA PRO A 81 22.24 18.41 7.85
C PRO A 81 21.36 17.63 6.88
N VAL A 82 21.96 16.74 6.07
CA VAL A 82 21.23 15.85 5.15
C VAL A 82 21.01 14.51 5.86
N GLY A 83 19.80 14.29 6.30
CA GLY A 83 19.36 13.12 7.05
C GLY A 83 17.90 13.27 7.41
N GLY A 84 17.39 12.38 8.27
CA GLY A 84 15.99 12.39 8.64
C GLY A 84 15.08 12.14 7.43
N LEU A 85 15.52 11.33 6.44
CA LEU A 85 14.77 11.21 5.19
C LEU A 85 13.62 10.20 5.35
N SER A 86 12.45 10.72 5.74
CA SER A 86 11.23 9.94 5.97
C SER A 86 10.51 9.54 4.69
N ALA A 87 10.58 10.35 3.63
CA ALA A 87 9.90 10.04 2.38
C ALA A 87 10.73 10.42 1.14
N ILE A 88 10.40 9.77 0.00
CA ILE A 88 11.05 10.01 -1.29
C ILE A 88 10.03 9.95 -2.43
N ALA A 89 10.12 10.89 -3.38
CA ALA A 89 9.30 10.92 -4.58
C ALA A 89 10.17 11.08 -5.84
N TYR A 90 9.80 10.42 -6.94
CA TYR A 90 10.56 10.48 -8.19
C TYR A 90 9.86 11.31 -9.26
N ASP A 91 10.56 12.32 -9.77
CA ASP A 91 10.16 13.09 -10.96
C ASP A 91 10.73 12.43 -12.22
N ARG A 92 9.89 11.67 -12.91
CA ARG A 92 10.26 11.00 -14.17
C ARG A 92 10.66 11.99 -15.28
N ARG A 93 10.08 13.19 -15.29
CA ARG A 93 10.37 14.19 -16.33
C ARG A 93 11.75 14.83 -16.14
N GLY A 94 12.10 15.11 -14.89
CA GLY A 94 13.38 15.70 -14.51
C GLY A 94 14.47 14.68 -14.23
N ASP A 95 14.14 13.40 -14.16
CA ASP A 95 15.03 12.32 -13.74
C ASP A 95 15.76 12.67 -12.43
N ARG A 96 14.97 12.99 -11.40
CA ARG A 96 15.42 13.43 -10.09
C ARG A 96 14.47 12.96 -9.01
N PHE A 97 14.97 12.88 -7.81
CA PHE A 97 14.19 12.53 -6.63
C PHE A 97 14.01 13.75 -5.72
N TYR A 98 12.95 13.74 -4.95
CA TYR A 98 12.74 14.68 -3.85
C TYR A 98 12.62 13.87 -2.58
N ALA A 99 13.45 14.19 -1.58
CA ALA A 99 13.46 13.51 -0.29
C ALA A 99 13.11 14.49 0.83
N LEU A 100 12.11 14.15 1.62
CA LEU A 100 11.62 14.95 2.74
C LEU A 100 12.45 14.65 3.97
N ALA A 101 12.79 15.68 4.76
CA ALA A 101 13.45 15.51 6.03
C ALA A 101 12.44 15.63 7.18
N ASP A 102 12.34 14.61 8.01
CA ASP A 102 11.63 14.65 9.30
C ASP A 102 12.43 15.47 10.31
N ASP A 103 12.36 16.78 10.14
CA ASP A 103 12.93 17.76 11.07
C ASP A 103 11.85 18.77 11.41
N ARG A 104 11.32 18.69 12.59
CA ARG A 104 10.29 19.59 13.14
C ARG A 104 10.79 21.03 13.30
N SER A 105 11.64 21.51 12.39
CA SER A 105 12.37 22.78 12.49
C SER A 105 13.23 22.88 13.76
N GLN A 106 13.76 21.76 14.25
CA GLN A 106 14.54 21.73 15.49
C GLN A 106 16.05 21.84 15.25
N LEU A 107 16.55 21.17 14.21
CA LEU A 107 17.97 21.21 13.83
C LEU A 107 18.20 22.25 12.73
N ALA A 108 17.30 22.30 11.77
CA ALA A 108 17.25 23.29 10.71
C ALA A 108 15.78 23.48 10.31
N PRO A 109 15.40 24.54 9.57
CA PRO A 109 14.05 24.70 9.10
C PRO A 109 13.52 23.46 8.37
N ALA A 110 12.24 23.09 8.57
CA ALA A 110 11.59 21.99 7.88
C ALA A 110 11.81 22.10 6.38
N ARG A 111 12.17 21.02 5.70
CA ARG A 111 12.71 21.06 4.35
C ARG A 111 12.59 19.76 3.59
N PHE A 112 12.74 19.85 2.28
CA PHE A 112 13.04 18.71 1.44
C PHE A 112 14.21 19.01 0.50
N TYR A 113 14.81 17.96 -0.05
CA TYR A 113 15.94 18.06 -0.94
C TYR A 113 15.60 17.52 -2.33
N GLU A 114 16.11 18.18 -3.39
CA GLU A 114 16.22 17.55 -4.70
C GLU A 114 17.50 16.72 -4.74
N LEU A 115 17.35 15.45 -5.08
CA LEU A 115 18.45 14.49 -5.17
C LEU A 115 18.62 14.02 -6.61
N LYS A 116 19.87 13.78 -7.01
CA LYS A 116 20.21 13.02 -8.21
C LYS A 116 20.84 11.71 -7.78
N LEU A 117 20.13 10.61 -8.05
CA LEU A 117 20.66 9.27 -7.94
C LEU A 117 21.21 8.87 -9.32
N THR A 118 22.44 8.33 -9.33
CA THR A 118 22.99 7.67 -10.52
C THR A 118 22.89 6.18 -10.27
N LEU A 119 22.07 5.52 -11.09
CA LEU A 119 21.86 4.09 -11.02
C LEU A 119 22.56 3.42 -12.20
N ASP A 120 23.29 2.35 -11.93
CA ASP A 120 23.73 1.37 -12.92
C ASP A 120 22.72 0.22 -13.00
N GLN A 121 23.06 -0.86 -13.70
CA GLN A 121 22.15 -2.00 -13.89
C GLN A 121 21.73 -2.65 -12.57
N GLU A 122 22.62 -2.70 -11.59
CA GLU A 122 22.42 -3.40 -10.33
C GLU A 122 22.92 -2.61 -9.11
N SER A 123 23.33 -1.34 -9.26
CA SER A 123 23.91 -0.56 -8.17
C SER A 123 23.52 0.91 -8.16
N ILE A 124 23.64 1.53 -6.99
CA ILE A 124 23.56 2.97 -6.78
C ILE A 124 25.00 3.53 -6.78
N GLU A 125 25.45 4.09 -7.91
CA GLU A 125 26.80 4.65 -8.01
C GLU A 125 26.97 5.91 -7.15
N SER A 126 25.94 6.74 -7.06
CA SER A 126 25.99 7.95 -6.24
C SER A 126 24.61 8.54 -5.94
N VAL A 127 24.53 9.18 -4.76
CA VAL A 127 23.41 10.04 -4.35
C VAL A 127 23.97 11.44 -4.12
N LYS A 128 23.46 12.44 -4.83
CA LYS A 128 23.94 13.84 -4.78
C LYS A 128 22.78 14.80 -4.52
N VAL A 129 22.91 15.60 -3.47
CA VAL A 129 21.97 16.71 -3.21
C VAL A 129 22.21 17.81 -4.24
N LYS A 130 21.14 18.35 -4.82
CA LYS A 130 21.15 19.36 -5.88
C LYS A 130 20.52 20.68 -5.48
N LYS A 131 19.48 20.63 -4.64
CA LYS A 131 18.73 21.80 -4.21
C LYS A 131 18.15 21.55 -2.83
N LEU A 132 18.09 22.58 -2.02
CA LEU A 132 17.36 22.66 -0.77
C LEU A 132 16.10 23.48 -0.96
N VAL A 133 14.97 23.04 -0.44
CA VAL A 133 13.72 23.79 -0.40
C VAL A 133 13.21 23.82 1.05
N ILE A 134 13.14 25.01 1.63
CA ILE A 134 12.61 25.24 2.97
C ILE A 134 11.08 25.29 2.90
N LEU A 135 10.41 24.52 3.75
CA LEU A 135 8.96 24.57 3.91
C LEU A 135 8.54 25.83 4.66
N LYS A 136 7.49 26.46 4.17
CA LYS A 136 6.99 27.73 4.67
C LYS A 136 5.47 27.68 4.83
N ASP A 137 4.99 28.43 5.76
CA ASP A 137 3.57 28.61 6.02
C ASP A 137 2.84 29.41 4.89
N GLU A 138 1.58 29.68 5.07
CA GLU A 138 0.75 30.48 4.16
C GLU A 138 1.22 31.96 4.04
N ASN A 139 1.94 32.47 5.04
CA ASN A 139 2.51 33.82 5.08
C ASN A 139 3.92 33.86 4.49
N ASN A 140 4.40 32.75 3.88
CA ASN A 140 5.75 32.60 3.32
C ASN A 140 6.87 32.72 4.38
N GLN A 141 6.58 32.33 5.64
CA GLN A 141 7.55 32.24 6.72
C GLN A 141 7.93 30.77 6.94
N PRO A 142 9.18 30.44 7.24
CA PRO A 142 9.53 29.08 7.70
C PRO A 142 8.70 28.69 8.92
N PHE A 143 8.29 27.44 9.00
CA PHE A 143 7.61 26.92 10.19
C PHE A 143 8.49 27.02 11.44
N GLU A 144 7.93 27.49 12.54
CA GLU A 144 8.58 27.51 13.84
C GLU A 144 8.83 26.08 14.37
N ALA A 145 9.75 25.94 15.31
CA ALA A 145 10.13 24.64 15.86
C ALA A 145 8.93 23.90 16.49
N GLY A 146 8.59 22.75 15.89
CA GLY A 146 7.49 21.88 16.31
C GLY A 146 6.14 22.23 15.75
N GLU A 147 5.99 23.22 14.88
CA GLU A 147 4.72 23.54 14.19
C GLU A 147 4.37 22.58 13.04
N ILE A 148 5.38 21.90 12.54
CA ILE A 148 5.25 20.89 11.47
C ILE A 148 6.06 19.65 11.86
N ASP A 149 5.58 18.49 11.41
CA ASP A 149 6.18 17.17 11.57
C ASP A 149 6.06 16.43 10.24
N PRO A 150 6.98 16.70 9.28
CA PRO A 150 6.78 16.32 7.90
C PRO A 150 7.20 14.87 7.67
N GLU A 151 6.28 14.00 7.19
CA GLU A 151 6.50 12.57 7.04
C GLU A 151 6.43 12.08 5.59
N GLY A 152 5.37 12.40 4.85
CA GLY A 152 5.18 11.95 3.47
C GLY A 152 5.33 13.05 2.44
N ILE A 153 5.87 12.75 1.26
CA ILE A 153 5.97 13.68 0.12
C ILE A 153 5.54 13.02 -1.18
N VAL A 154 4.73 13.72 -1.98
CA VAL A 154 4.36 13.27 -3.32
C VAL A 154 4.28 14.44 -4.31
N LEU A 155 4.70 14.18 -5.56
CA LEU A 155 4.60 15.15 -6.65
C LEU A 155 3.20 15.20 -7.23
N THR A 156 2.73 16.39 -7.60
CA THR A 156 1.46 16.58 -8.28
C THR A 156 1.63 16.92 -9.75
N PRO A 157 0.59 16.74 -10.59
CA PRO A 157 0.63 17.19 -11.98
C PRO A 157 0.67 18.72 -12.13
N ARG A 158 0.42 19.46 -11.05
CA ARG A 158 0.43 20.95 -11.04
C ARG A 158 1.82 21.55 -10.86
N GLY A 159 2.87 20.72 -10.69
CA GLY A 159 4.21 21.19 -10.35
C GLY A 159 4.33 21.67 -8.91
N THR A 160 3.52 21.07 -8.04
CA THR A 160 3.55 21.24 -6.59
C THR A 160 3.92 19.92 -5.92
N VAL A 161 4.14 19.94 -4.61
CA VAL A 161 4.23 18.74 -3.77
C VAL A 161 3.12 18.75 -2.73
N ILE A 162 2.63 17.57 -2.40
CA ILE A 162 1.79 17.38 -1.22
C ILE A 162 2.66 16.74 -0.15
N ILE A 163 2.56 17.25 1.06
CA ILE A 163 3.29 16.78 2.23
C ILE A 163 2.30 16.52 3.35
N SER A 164 2.44 15.37 4.00
CA SER A 164 1.74 15.06 5.25
C SER A 164 2.54 15.57 6.45
N SER A 165 1.83 15.94 7.49
CA SER A 165 2.39 16.31 8.79
C SER A 165 1.59 15.64 9.90
N GLU A 166 2.26 14.94 10.80
CA GLU A 166 1.63 14.32 11.97
C GLU A 166 1.14 15.32 13.00
N GLY A 167 1.75 16.51 13.04
CA GLY A 167 1.57 17.48 14.11
C GLY A 167 2.19 17.01 15.42
N ASP A 168 1.77 17.59 16.54
CA ASP A 168 2.15 17.18 17.89
C ASP A 168 0.90 17.08 18.76
N SER A 169 0.33 15.90 18.82
CA SER A 169 -0.93 15.65 19.51
C SER A 169 -0.88 16.03 20.99
N LEU A 170 0.28 15.90 21.64
CA LEU A 170 0.44 16.24 23.06
C LEU A 170 0.60 17.75 23.31
N LYS A 171 0.97 18.51 22.30
CA LYS A 171 1.02 19.98 22.33
C LYS A 171 -0.21 20.64 21.72
N GLY A 172 -1.16 19.85 21.21
CA GLY A 172 -2.37 20.35 20.57
C GLY A 172 -2.14 20.90 19.15
N ILE A 173 -1.05 20.48 18.50
CA ILE A 173 -0.77 20.79 17.11
C ILE A 173 -1.42 19.70 16.24
N ASN A 174 -2.39 20.10 15.44
CA ASN A 174 -3.15 19.18 14.61
C ASN A 174 -2.33 18.66 13.44
N PRO A 175 -2.54 17.39 13.03
CA PRO A 175 -2.04 16.88 11.78
C PRO A 175 -2.66 17.63 10.60
N PHE A 176 -1.93 17.67 9.46
CA PHE A 176 -2.47 18.20 8.22
C PHE A 176 -1.83 17.54 7.00
N ILE A 177 -2.47 17.69 5.86
CA ILE A 177 -1.92 17.33 4.55
C ILE A 177 -1.95 18.62 3.71
N GLY A 178 -0.78 19.13 3.35
CA GLY A 178 -0.62 20.41 2.69
C GLY A 178 -0.12 20.30 1.26
N GLU A 179 -0.66 21.12 0.34
CA GLU A 179 -0.09 21.34 -0.98
C GLU A 179 0.90 22.53 -0.92
N PHE A 180 2.15 22.28 -1.33
CA PHE A 180 3.24 23.25 -1.28
C PHE A 180 3.77 23.53 -2.68
N ASN A 181 4.24 24.75 -2.91
CA ASN A 181 4.95 25.09 -4.11
C ASN A 181 6.31 24.36 -4.16
N LEU A 182 6.59 23.63 -5.24
CA LEU A 182 7.77 22.80 -5.40
C LEU A 182 9.09 23.60 -5.36
N ASP A 183 9.07 24.84 -5.85
CA ASP A 183 10.29 25.66 -5.96
C ASP A 183 10.55 26.53 -4.75
N THR A 184 9.49 27.04 -4.10
CA THR A 184 9.60 28.01 -3.01
C THR A 184 9.32 27.40 -1.62
N GLY A 185 8.71 26.22 -1.58
CA GLY A 185 8.28 25.54 -0.35
C GLY A 185 7.11 26.20 0.36
N GLN A 186 6.44 27.18 -0.24
CA GLN A 186 5.30 27.86 0.38
C GLN A 186 4.05 26.99 0.38
N LEU A 187 3.37 26.92 1.51
CA LEU A 187 2.06 26.29 1.66
C LEU A 187 1.02 27.04 0.83
N ILE A 188 0.30 26.32 -0.02
CA ILE A 188 -0.74 26.85 -0.91
C ILE A 188 -2.13 26.60 -0.30
N SER A 189 -2.35 25.38 0.17
CA SER A 189 -3.62 24.97 0.74
C SER A 189 -3.46 23.68 1.56
N THR A 190 -4.46 23.37 2.39
CA THR A 190 -4.53 22.09 3.12
C THR A 190 -5.76 21.30 2.69
N LEU A 191 -5.64 19.96 2.77
CA LEU A 191 -6.77 19.07 2.55
C LEU A 191 -7.67 19.01 3.77
N PRO A 192 -9.00 18.91 3.57
CA PRO A 192 -9.92 18.73 4.69
C PRO A 192 -9.73 17.34 5.30
N LEU A 193 -9.43 17.27 6.59
CA LEU A 193 -9.38 16.02 7.36
C LEU A 193 -10.71 15.78 8.08
N PRO A 194 -11.23 14.53 8.10
CA PRO A 194 -12.38 14.20 8.96
C PRO A 194 -12.06 14.47 10.44
N ALA A 195 -13.04 14.98 11.18
CA ALA A 195 -12.84 15.37 12.59
C ALA A 195 -12.28 14.25 13.48
N ARG A 196 -12.60 12.97 13.14
CA ARG A 196 -12.12 11.78 13.87
C ARG A 196 -10.61 11.57 13.82
N TYR A 197 -9.87 12.31 12.97
CA TYR A 197 -8.39 12.28 12.93
C TYR A 197 -7.77 13.33 13.87
N LEU A 198 -8.54 14.35 14.25
CA LEU A 198 -8.03 15.41 15.11
C LEU A 198 -7.88 14.93 16.55
N PRO A 199 -6.69 15.05 17.16
CA PRO A 199 -6.45 14.56 18.50
C PRO A 199 -7.33 15.22 19.54
N GLN A 200 -7.94 14.40 20.42
CA GLN A 200 -8.64 14.84 21.61
C GLN A 200 -7.91 14.37 22.84
N ILE A 201 -7.49 15.31 23.69
CA ILE A 201 -6.78 15.02 24.94
C ILE A 201 -7.79 14.90 26.08
N ASP A 202 -7.63 13.87 26.92
CA ASP A 202 -8.42 13.71 28.15
C ASP A 202 -8.24 14.94 29.06
N PRO A 203 -9.30 15.67 29.40
CA PRO A 203 -9.21 16.90 30.20
C PRO A 203 -8.68 16.67 31.62
N GLU A 204 -8.84 15.45 32.15
CA GLU A 204 -8.38 15.09 33.48
C GLU A 204 -6.98 14.46 33.50
N ARG A 205 -6.53 13.95 32.37
CA ARG A 205 -5.27 13.22 32.20
C ARG A 205 -4.48 13.76 31.01
N SER A 206 -3.78 14.85 31.23
CA SER A 206 -3.05 15.65 30.24
C SER A 206 -2.02 14.84 29.49
N LYS A 207 -2.01 13.95 28.80
CA LYS A 207 -1.14 13.12 27.94
C LYS A 207 -1.85 11.86 27.43
N VAL A 208 -3.15 11.75 27.74
CA VAL A 208 -3.94 10.65 27.23
C VAL A 208 -4.79 11.15 26.08
N ILE A 209 -4.47 10.69 24.88
CA ILE A 209 -5.26 10.93 23.67
C ILE A 209 -6.39 9.91 23.66
N THR A 210 -7.63 10.40 23.59
CA THR A 210 -8.85 9.57 23.63
C THR A 210 -9.43 9.32 22.25
N GLU A 211 -9.25 10.28 21.34
CA GLU A 211 -9.68 10.20 19.94
C GLU A 211 -8.62 10.82 19.03
N GLY A 212 -8.67 10.50 17.75
CA GLY A 212 -7.77 11.02 16.73
C GLY A 212 -6.44 10.31 16.64
N ILE A 213 -5.53 10.96 15.95
CA ILE A 213 -4.15 10.49 15.76
C ILE A 213 -3.44 10.45 17.11
N ARG A 214 -2.78 9.32 17.37
CA ARG A 214 -1.92 9.16 18.55
C ARG A 214 -0.57 9.81 18.28
N ASN A 215 0.04 10.32 19.33
CA ASN A 215 1.31 11.05 19.22
C ASN A 215 2.39 10.20 18.52
N ASN A 216 3.01 10.75 17.49
CA ASN A 216 4.02 10.09 16.65
C ASN A 216 3.55 8.76 16.05
N LEU A 217 2.31 8.72 15.56
CA LEU A 217 1.65 7.56 14.92
C LEU A 217 0.58 8.05 13.92
N GLY A 218 0.85 9.12 13.23
CA GLY A 218 -0.08 9.83 12.36
C GLY A 218 0.08 9.49 10.88
N PHE A 219 0.03 10.54 10.03
CA PHE A 219 0.10 10.39 8.58
C PHE A 219 1.54 10.22 8.10
N GLU A 220 2.03 8.99 8.13
CA GLU A 220 3.35 8.61 7.63
C GLU A 220 3.36 8.56 6.10
N SER A 221 2.47 7.80 5.52
CA SER A 221 2.52 7.41 4.12
C SER A 221 1.67 8.30 3.22
N LEU A 222 2.19 8.57 2.01
CA LEU A 222 1.51 9.40 1.04
C LEU A 222 1.88 9.00 -0.40
N THR A 223 0.88 8.75 -1.26
CA THR A 223 1.10 8.44 -2.67
C THR A 223 0.05 9.07 -3.58
N THR A 224 0.42 9.34 -4.83
CA THR A 224 -0.52 9.72 -5.88
C THR A 224 -0.84 8.53 -6.77
N GLU A 225 -1.89 8.60 -7.57
CA GLU A 225 -2.15 7.58 -8.59
C GLU A 225 -0.94 7.41 -9.53
N ALA A 226 -0.75 6.20 -10.07
CA ALA A 226 0.47 5.78 -10.77
C ALA A 226 0.99 6.73 -11.86
N ASN A 227 0.11 7.50 -12.49
CA ASN A 227 0.45 8.50 -13.49
C ASN A 227 0.10 9.94 -13.05
N GLY A 228 -0.19 10.14 -11.75
CA GLY A 228 -0.66 11.43 -11.24
C GLY A 228 0.25 12.59 -11.62
N ALA A 229 1.55 12.48 -11.35
CA ALA A 229 2.53 13.53 -11.59
C ALA A 229 2.77 13.87 -13.09
N VAL A 230 2.35 13.02 -14.03
CA VAL A 230 2.52 13.24 -15.48
C VAL A 230 1.24 13.65 -16.21
N ARG A 231 0.11 13.74 -15.49
CA ARG A 231 -1.18 14.20 -16.05
C ARG A 231 -1.18 15.69 -16.37
N SER A 232 -2.26 16.12 -16.99
CA SER A 232 -2.52 17.55 -17.19
C SER A 232 -2.79 18.24 -15.85
N PRO A 233 -2.26 19.45 -15.60
CA PRO A 233 -2.50 20.20 -14.35
C PRO A 233 -3.98 20.48 -14.06
N VAL A 234 -4.83 20.46 -15.08
CA VAL A 234 -6.27 20.75 -14.96
C VAL A 234 -7.13 19.51 -14.77
N GLU A 235 -6.57 18.30 -14.99
CA GLU A 235 -7.30 17.06 -14.76
C GLU A 235 -7.36 16.72 -13.26
N PRO A 236 -8.46 16.16 -12.78
CA PRO A 236 -8.51 15.59 -11.44
C PRO A 236 -7.48 14.47 -11.29
N PHE A 237 -6.84 14.40 -10.13
CA PHE A 237 -5.95 13.33 -9.76
C PHE A 237 -6.28 12.84 -8.35
N ARG A 238 -5.79 11.67 -8.02
CA ARG A 238 -6.06 11.03 -6.73
C ARG A 238 -4.80 10.96 -5.90
N ILE A 239 -4.97 11.12 -4.59
CA ILE A 239 -3.95 10.82 -3.61
C ILE A 239 -4.49 9.83 -2.59
N PHE A 240 -3.58 9.08 -2.01
CA PHE A 240 -3.83 8.13 -0.95
C PHE A 240 -2.86 8.42 0.19
N THR A 241 -3.35 8.32 1.41
CA THR A 241 -2.55 8.48 2.61
C THR A 241 -3.05 7.51 3.68
N ALA A 242 -2.19 7.11 4.57
CA ALA A 242 -2.57 6.29 5.70
C ALA A 242 -1.87 6.75 6.98
N VAL A 243 -2.51 6.49 8.11
CA VAL A 243 -1.86 6.67 9.40
C VAL A 243 -0.91 5.50 9.68
N GLU A 244 0.13 5.71 10.46
CA GLU A 244 1.09 4.65 10.82
C GLU A 244 0.42 3.52 11.61
N SER A 245 -0.50 3.88 12.50
CA SER A 245 -1.13 2.93 13.41
C SER A 245 -2.57 3.32 13.71
N ALA A 246 -3.32 2.47 14.44
CA ALA A 246 -4.71 2.71 14.79
C ALA A 246 -4.92 4.07 15.47
N LEU A 247 -6.00 4.79 15.13
CA LEU A 247 -6.43 5.95 15.87
C LEU A 247 -6.75 5.58 17.34
N ALA A 248 -6.74 6.53 18.25
CA ALA A 248 -6.96 6.28 19.67
C ALA A 248 -8.28 5.56 19.97
N GLN A 249 -9.36 5.94 19.27
CA GLN A 249 -10.68 5.30 19.37
C GLN A 249 -10.73 3.90 18.73
N ASP A 250 -9.80 3.57 17.83
CA ASP A 250 -9.74 2.29 17.13
C ASP A 250 -8.88 1.26 17.84
N VAL A 251 -8.13 1.67 18.89
CA VAL A 251 -7.32 0.75 19.69
C VAL A 251 -8.22 -0.22 20.44
N ASP A 252 -8.06 -1.50 20.17
CA ASP A 252 -8.86 -2.58 20.76
C ASP A 252 -8.18 -3.11 22.03
N LYS A 253 -8.56 -2.54 23.17
CA LYS A 253 -7.94 -2.87 24.48
C LYS A 253 -8.25 -4.27 24.97
N ASP A 254 -9.25 -4.93 24.39
CA ASP A 254 -9.69 -6.29 24.76
C ASP A 254 -8.85 -7.36 24.03
N LEU A 255 -8.12 -6.98 22.99
CA LEU A 255 -7.19 -7.85 22.27
C LEU A 255 -5.84 -7.99 23.00
N PRO A 256 -5.06 -9.05 22.67
CA PRO A 256 -3.66 -9.17 23.11
C PRO A 256 -2.86 -7.89 22.74
N LYS A 257 -1.97 -7.46 23.63
CA LYS A 257 -1.23 -6.19 23.48
C LYS A 257 -0.55 -6.01 22.11
N LEU A 258 -0.12 -7.12 21.50
CA LEU A 258 0.53 -7.11 20.18
C LEU A 258 -0.44 -6.90 19.01
N GLU A 259 -1.74 -6.96 19.25
CA GLU A 259 -2.79 -6.84 18.24
C GLU A 259 -3.71 -5.62 18.44
N GLN A 260 -3.54 -4.89 19.54
CA GLN A 260 -4.47 -3.81 19.93
C GLN A 260 -4.55 -2.66 18.93
N ALA A 261 -3.48 -2.40 18.19
CA ALA A 261 -3.35 -1.22 17.33
C ALA A 261 -3.13 -1.56 15.85
N LYS A 262 -3.54 -2.74 15.40
CA LYS A 262 -3.31 -3.23 14.03
C LYS A 262 -4.22 -2.62 12.96
N LYS A 263 -5.29 -1.93 13.34
CA LYS A 263 -6.33 -1.42 12.44
C LYS A 263 -5.97 -0.01 11.95
N VAL A 264 -5.32 0.08 10.82
CA VAL A 264 -4.86 1.32 10.18
C VAL A 264 -5.94 1.85 9.24
N ARG A 265 -6.18 3.15 9.23
CA ARG A 265 -7.09 3.81 8.30
C ARG A 265 -6.32 4.35 7.10
N TRP A 266 -6.82 4.02 5.92
CA TRP A 266 -6.27 4.38 4.61
C TRP A 266 -7.26 5.26 3.86
N LEU A 267 -6.91 6.52 3.60
CA LEU A 267 -7.77 7.52 3.00
C LEU A 267 -7.47 7.68 1.52
N HIS A 268 -8.52 7.94 0.76
CA HIS A 268 -8.47 8.18 -0.68
C HIS A 268 -9.15 9.51 -1.00
N TYR A 269 -8.39 10.46 -1.52
CA TYR A 269 -8.86 11.79 -1.91
C TYR A 269 -8.87 11.99 -3.42
N SER A 270 -9.80 12.84 -3.89
CA SER A 270 -9.76 13.44 -5.23
C SER A 270 -9.41 14.91 -5.12
N LEU A 271 -8.42 15.32 -5.92
CA LEU A 271 -8.00 16.69 -6.05
C LEU A 271 -8.33 17.20 -7.46
N SER A 272 -9.25 18.15 -7.55
CA SER A 272 -9.64 18.84 -8.78
C SER A 272 -9.27 20.32 -8.70
N ILE A 273 -9.70 21.13 -9.68
CA ILE A 273 -9.57 22.60 -9.63
C ILE A 273 -10.42 23.19 -8.48
N GLY A 274 -11.44 22.46 -8.01
CA GLY A 274 -12.26 22.82 -6.84
C GLY A 274 -11.66 22.37 -5.52
N GLN A 275 -12.52 22.27 -4.50
CA GLN A 275 -12.09 21.79 -3.18
C GLN A 275 -11.76 20.31 -3.23
N PRO A 276 -10.64 19.87 -2.61
CA PRO A 276 -10.35 18.46 -2.39
C PRO A 276 -11.47 17.79 -1.58
N PHE A 277 -11.75 16.52 -1.87
CA PHE A 277 -12.73 15.77 -1.08
C PHE A 277 -12.29 14.32 -0.89
N LEU A 278 -12.64 13.77 0.28
CA LEU A 278 -12.45 12.37 0.59
C LEU A 278 -13.43 11.53 -0.24
N ILE A 279 -12.91 10.58 -1.01
CA ILE A 279 -13.70 9.64 -1.82
C ILE A 279 -14.13 8.45 -0.99
N SER A 280 -13.18 7.84 -0.28
CA SER A 280 -13.37 6.63 0.52
C SER A 280 -12.31 6.52 1.60
N GLU A 281 -12.58 5.65 2.56
CA GLU A 281 -11.64 5.23 3.59
C GLU A 281 -11.68 3.71 3.68
N HIS A 282 -10.55 3.07 3.92
CA HIS A 282 -10.45 1.63 3.99
C HIS A 282 -9.67 1.19 5.22
N LEU A 283 -10.03 0.01 5.75
CA LEU A 283 -9.27 -0.67 6.78
C LEU A 283 -8.07 -1.40 6.16
N TYR A 284 -6.87 -1.11 6.64
CA TYR A 284 -5.68 -1.93 6.45
C TYR A 284 -5.30 -2.57 7.78
N GLU A 285 -5.10 -3.88 7.81
CA GLU A 285 -4.68 -4.58 9.01
C GLU A 285 -3.18 -4.88 8.95
N LEU A 286 -2.42 -4.33 9.91
CA LEU A 286 -1.02 -4.70 10.12
C LEU A 286 -0.92 -6.18 10.49
N GLU A 287 0.21 -6.81 10.15
CA GLU A 287 0.54 -8.12 10.69
C GLU A 287 0.59 -8.08 12.23
N PRO A 288 0.43 -9.20 12.91
CA PRO A 288 0.70 -9.26 14.34
C PRO A 288 2.11 -8.77 14.65
N ARG A 289 2.22 -7.83 15.58
CA ARG A 289 3.51 -7.25 15.96
C ARG A 289 4.46 -8.36 16.44
N PRO A 290 5.70 -8.42 15.96
CA PRO A 290 6.69 -9.37 16.45
C PRO A 290 6.83 -9.30 17.98
N LYS A 291 6.98 -10.46 18.63
CA LYS A 291 6.88 -10.56 20.09
C LYS A 291 7.83 -9.63 20.84
N ASP A 292 9.02 -9.44 20.30
CA ASP A 292 10.09 -8.61 20.91
C ASP A 292 10.07 -7.17 20.40
N ALA A 293 9.21 -6.85 19.42
CA ALA A 293 9.12 -5.50 18.88
C ALA A 293 8.35 -4.57 19.84
N VAL A 294 8.89 -3.38 20.01
CA VAL A 294 8.28 -2.30 20.80
C VAL A 294 7.46 -1.35 19.94
N MET A 295 7.75 -1.28 18.63
CA MET A 295 7.06 -0.48 17.63
C MET A 295 6.70 -1.34 16.41
N GLN A 296 5.61 -0.96 15.75
CA GLN A 296 5.20 -1.46 14.44
C GLN A 296 4.22 -0.49 13.83
N GLY A 297 4.36 -0.25 12.53
CA GLY A 297 3.48 0.63 11.79
C GLY A 297 3.53 0.39 10.28
N LEU A 298 2.62 1.06 9.58
CA LEU A 298 2.60 1.22 8.14
C LEU A 298 3.39 2.49 7.81
N SER A 299 4.66 2.34 7.41
CA SER A 299 5.55 3.48 7.18
C SER A 299 5.40 4.09 5.79
N GLU A 300 5.05 3.31 4.76
CA GLU A 300 4.86 3.89 3.42
C GLU A 300 3.85 3.11 2.59
N ILE A 301 3.20 3.80 1.66
CA ILE A 301 2.37 3.24 0.61
C ILE A 301 2.78 3.80 -0.74
N LEU A 302 2.66 2.99 -1.80
CA LEU A 302 3.01 3.42 -3.15
C LEU A 302 2.05 2.82 -4.16
N THR A 303 1.41 3.66 -4.95
CA THR A 303 0.45 3.22 -5.98
C THR A 303 1.16 2.49 -7.12
N LEU A 304 0.68 1.32 -7.48
CA LEU A 304 1.16 0.55 -8.64
C LEU A 304 0.38 0.88 -9.90
N ASP A 305 -0.94 1.06 -9.81
CA ASP A 305 -1.79 1.30 -10.96
C ASP A 305 -3.05 2.11 -10.64
N ALA A 306 -3.84 2.40 -11.67
CA ALA A 306 -5.14 3.07 -11.52
C ALA A 306 -6.25 2.13 -10.99
N GLY A 307 -5.99 0.83 -10.89
CA GLY A 307 -6.94 -0.19 -10.46
C GLY A 307 -7.05 -0.39 -8.94
N GLY A 308 -6.29 0.36 -8.16
CA GLY A 308 -6.31 0.27 -6.70
C GLY A 308 -5.38 -0.78 -6.12
N ARG A 309 -4.26 -1.03 -6.81
CA ARG A 309 -3.15 -1.86 -6.30
C ARG A 309 -1.99 -0.99 -5.86
N PHE A 310 -1.36 -1.41 -4.78
CA PHE A 310 -0.32 -0.64 -4.09
C PHE A 310 0.80 -1.56 -3.61
N LEU A 311 1.94 -0.95 -3.31
CA LEU A 311 2.91 -1.48 -2.36
C LEU A 311 2.65 -0.86 -0.99
N ALA A 312 2.92 -1.63 0.07
CA ALA A 312 2.87 -1.16 1.44
C ALA A 312 4.11 -1.64 2.19
N LEU A 313 4.73 -0.75 2.93
CA LEU A 313 5.91 -1.03 3.74
C LEU A 313 5.52 -1.08 5.21
N GLU A 314 5.57 -2.27 5.81
CA GLU A 314 5.41 -2.44 7.26
C GLU A 314 6.78 -2.45 7.94
N ARG A 315 6.93 -1.61 8.94
CA ARG A 315 8.14 -1.48 9.74
C ARG A 315 7.85 -1.89 11.19
N SER A 316 8.81 -2.58 11.78
CA SER A 316 8.82 -2.86 13.22
C SER A 316 10.21 -2.60 13.80
N PHE A 317 10.28 -2.34 15.10
CA PHE A 317 11.56 -2.17 15.79
C PHE A 317 11.59 -2.99 17.08
N SER A 318 12.70 -3.70 17.25
CA SER A 318 13.05 -4.44 18.47
C SER A 318 14.40 -3.99 19.00
N PRO A 319 14.52 -3.62 20.29
CA PRO A 319 15.81 -3.29 20.89
C PRO A 319 16.83 -4.44 20.82
N ALA A 320 16.37 -5.68 20.65
CA ALA A 320 17.23 -6.85 20.59
C ALA A 320 17.69 -7.22 19.18
N SER A 321 16.86 -6.98 18.15
CA SER A 321 17.09 -7.42 16.77
C SER A 321 17.08 -6.30 15.73
N GLY A 322 16.90 -5.04 16.15
CA GLY A 322 16.84 -3.90 15.22
C GLY A 322 15.52 -3.77 14.47
N PHE A 323 15.57 -3.19 13.29
CA PHE A 323 14.42 -2.96 12.43
C PHE A 323 14.01 -4.23 11.68
N GLY A 324 12.70 -4.43 11.59
CA GLY A 324 12.10 -5.46 10.76
C GLY A 324 11.24 -4.82 9.69
N ILE A 325 11.50 -5.14 8.41
CA ILE A 325 10.89 -4.49 7.24
C ILE A 325 10.26 -5.53 6.33
N LYS A 326 8.99 -5.33 5.99
CA LYS A 326 8.24 -6.19 5.07
C LYS A 326 7.53 -5.38 4.01
N LEU A 327 7.66 -5.81 2.77
CA LEU A 327 7.00 -5.21 1.62
C LEU A 327 5.83 -6.10 1.17
N TYR A 328 4.65 -5.50 1.09
CA TYR A 328 3.41 -6.15 0.66
C TYR A 328 2.89 -5.56 -0.63
N GLU A 329 2.27 -6.38 -1.47
CA GLU A 329 1.31 -5.94 -2.47
C GLU A 329 -0.06 -5.86 -1.81
N VAL A 330 -0.80 -4.77 -2.06
CA VAL A 330 -2.11 -4.48 -1.46
C VAL A 330 -3.13 -4.19 -2.54
N ALA A 331 -4.34 -4.69 -2.35
CA ALA A 331 -5.49 -4.43 -3.23
C ALA A 331 -6.66 -3.88 -2.42
N LEU A 332 -7.17 -2.71 -2.82
CA LEU A 332 -8.33 -2.05 -2.20
C LEU A 332 -9.66 -2.43 -2.85
N GLY A 333 -9.66 -3.02 -4.05
CA GLY A 333 -10.87 -3.22 -4.86
C GLY A 333 -12.00 -4.04 -4.22
N ALA A 334 -11.70 -4.84 -3.20
CA ALA A 334 -12.68 -5.61 -2.43
C ALA A 334 -12.85 -5.11 -0.98
N ALA A 335 -12.15 -4.03 -0.59
CA ALA A 335 -12.21 -3.49 0.75
C ALA A 335 -13.50 -2.67 0.96
N THR A 336 -14.07 -2.77 2.15
CA THR A 336 -15.23 -1.96 2.54
C THR A 336 -14.83 -0.49 2.68
N ASP A 337 -15.68 0.41 2.18
CA ASP A 337 -15.54 1.84 2.48
C ASP A 337 -15.98 2.10 3.94
N THR A 338 -15.03 2.50 4.76
CA THR A 338 -15.21 2.77 6.19
C THR A 338 -15.37 4.25 6.53
N ALA A 339 -15.53 5.13 5.54
CA ALA A 339 -15.63 6.58 5.74
C ALA A 339 -16.79 6.99 6.68
N ALA A 340 -17.84 6.18 6.80
CA ALA A 340 -18.96 6.41 7.71
C ALA A 340 -18.75 5.84 9.13
N TYR A 341 -17.64 5.14 9.39
CA TYR A 341 -17.38 4.50 10.68
C TYR A 341 -16.56 5.43 11.60
N GLU A 342 -17.15 5.90 12.66
CA GLU A 342 -16.44 6.72 13.66
C GLU A 342 -15.37 5.93 14.40
N THR A 343 -15.60 4.63 14.63
CA THR A 343 -14.61 3.72 15.23
C THR A 343 -14.56 2.38 14.49
N LEU A 344 -13.36 1.81 14.43
CA LEU A 344 -13.10 0.47 13.91
C LEU A 344 -12.76 -0.54 15.04
N ARG A 345 -13.03 -0.19 16.29
CA ARG A 345 -12.81 -1.07 17.44
C ARG A 345 -13.79 -2.24 17.45
N GLY A 346 -13.36 -3.36 18.03
CA GLY A 346 -14.16 -4.57 18.20
C GLY A 346 -14.04 -5.56 17.04
N ASP A 347 -14.87 -6.57 17.06
CA ASP A 347 -14.93 -7.58 15.99
C ASP A 347 -15.65 -6.99 14.77
N LEU A 348 -14.96 -6.97 13.65
CA LEU A 348 -15.46 -6.46 12.37
C LEU A 348 -15.63 -7.59 11.34
N GLU A 349 -15.43 -8.84 11.72
CA GLU A 349 -15.56 -10.00 10.83
C GLU A 349 -16.96 -10.06 10.21
N GLY A 350 -17.02 -10.23 8.90
CA GLY A 350 -18.29 -10.26 8.16
C GLY A 350 -19.00 -8.90 7.98
N VAL A 351 -18.49 -7.82 8.58
CA VAL A 351 -19.05 -6.45 8.49
C VAL A 351 -18.13 -5.55 7.67
N VAL A 352 -16.83 -5.57 7.93
CA VAL A 352 -15.83 -4.78 7.22
C VAL A 352 -14.81 -5.73 6.60
N ALA A 353 -14.73 -5.72 5.28
CA ALA A 353 -13.65 -6.38 4.56
C ALA A 353 -12.43 -5.46 4.53
N PRO A 354 -11.30 -5.83 5.13
CA PRO A 354 -10.07 -5.04 5.05
C PRO A 354 -9.45 -5.09 3.65
N ALA A 355 -8.49 -4.22 3.39
CA ALA A 355 -7.61 -4.31 2.24
C ALA A 355 -6.96 -5.69 2.19
N ARG A 356 -6.91 -6.30 1.00
CA ARG A 356 -6.21 -7.59 0.82
C ARG A 356 -4.74 -7.33 0.61
N LYS A 357 -3.88 -8.12 1.24
CA LYS A 357 -2.43 -7.98 1.06
C LYS A 357 -1.74 -9.32 0.86
N ARG A 358 -0.61 -9.29 0.16
CA ARG A 358 0.26 -10.44 -0.07
C ARG A 358 1.71 -10.02 0.18
N LEU A 359 2.45 -10.78 0.98
CA LEU A 359 3.87 -10.54 1.19
C LEU A 359 4.64 -10.73 -0.12
N LEU A 360 5.41 -9.72 -0.53
CA LEU A 360 6.32 -9.77 -1.67
C LEU A 360 7.76 -10.04 -1.24
N LEU A 361 8.20 -9.36 -0.20
CA LEU A 361 9.58 -9.45 0.29
C LEU A 361 9.63 -9.22 1.80
N ASP A 362 10.29 -10.11 2.51
CA ASP A 362 10.73 -9.88 3.89
C ASP A 362 12.23 -9.52 3.85
N LEU A 363 12.55 -8.23 4.02
CA LEU A 363 13.94 -7.76 3.96
C LEU A 363 14.80 -8.34 5.08
N ASN A 364 14.20 -8.84 6.17
CA ASN A 364 14.94 -9.50 7.25
C ASN A 364 15.57 -10.84 6.82
N THR A 365 15.18 -11.36 5.66
CA THR A 365 15.77 -12.58 5.08
C THR A 365 16.96 -12.30 4.17
N THR A 366 17.35 -11.04 4.03
CA THR A 366 18.51 -10.58 3.26
C THR A 366 19.72 -10.36 4.18
N ASP A 367 20.89 -10.18 3.58
CA ASP A 367 22.13 -9.87 4.32
C ASP A 367 22.27 -8.36 4.64
N LEU A 368 21.22 -7.55 4.41
CA LEU A 368 21.24 -6.12 4.69
C LEU A 368 21.17 -5.84 6.21
N ASP A 369 21.96 -4.90 6.65
CA ASP A 369 21.83 -4.31 7.98
C ASP A 369 20.79 -3.18 7.89
N LEU A 370 19.52 -3.52 8.15
CA LEU A 370 18.38 -2.64 7.94
C LEU A 370 18.34 -1.51 8.99
N ASP A 371 18.04 -0.31 8.51
CA ASP A 371 17.69 0.83 9.36
C ASP A 371 16.20 1.18 9.21
N ASN A 372 15.80 2.30 9.70
CA ASN A 372 14.45 2.84 9.79
C ASN A 372 13.88 3.21 8.40
N LEU A 373 13.61 2.21 7.55
CA LEU A 373 13.08 2.43 6.19
C LEU A 373 11.66 2.97 6.25
N GLU A 374 11.46 4.16 5.70
CA GLU A 374 10.19 4.88 5.72
C GLU A 374 9.73 5.31 4.32
N GLY A 375 10.65 5.78 3.47
CA GLY A 375 10.27 6.27 2.14
C GLY A 375 10.44 5.23 1.04
N MET A 376 9.57 5.31 0.00
CA MET A 376 9.57 4.39 -1.14
C MET A 376 9.15 5.09 -2.43
N ALA A 377 9.93 4.93 -3.51
CA ALA A 377 9.58 5.46 -4.83
C ALA A 377 9.90 4.50 -5.97
N ILE A 378 9.00 4.37 -6.96
CA ILE A 378 9.34 3.75 -8.24
C ILE A 378 10.21 4.73 -9.02
N GLY A 379 11.45 4.33 -9.26
CA GLY A 379 12.45 5.12 -9.96
C GLY A 379 12.50 4.88 -11.48
N PRO A 380 13.62 5.19 -12.13
CA PRO A 380 13.79 4.99 -13.56
C PRO A 380 13.80 3.50 -13.94
N ARG A 381 13.62 3.22 -15.22
CA ARG A 381 13.81 1.88 -15.76
C ARG A 381 15.28 1.48 -15.70
N LEU A 382 15.53 0.25 -15.30
CA LEU A 382 16.83 -0.39 -15.38
C LEU A 382 17.14 -0.82 -16.82
N ALA A 383 18.39 -1.16 -17.10
CA ALA A 383 18.84 -1.52 -18.46
C ALA A 383 18.15 -2.77 -19.05
N ASP A 384 17.67 -3.68 -18.19
CA ASP A 384 16.91 -4.85 -18.60
C ASP A 384 15.42 -4.56 -18.87
N GLY A 385 14.99 -3.30 -18.72
CA GLY A 385 13.62 -2.83 -18.94
C GLY A 385 12.71 -2.94 -17.72
N SER A 386 13.13 -3.58 -16.63
CA SER A 386 12.42 -3.58 -15.35
C SER A 386 12.43 -2.19 -14.71
N TYR A 387 11.58 -1.99 -13.70
CA TYR A 387 11.61 -0.74 -12.92
C TYR A 387 12.46 -0.89 -11.67
N SER A 388 13.17 0.18 -11.31
CA SER A 388 13.76 0.30 -9.99
C SER A 388 12.70 0.69 -8.97
N LEU A 389 12.86 0.19 -7.74
CA LEU A 389 12.18 0.67 -6.55
C LEU A 389 13.27 1.10 -5.57
N VAL A 390 13.21 2.34 -5.13
CA VAL A 390 14.18 2.91 -4.19
C VAL A 390 13.50 3.08 -2.85
N LEU A 391 14.09 2.50 -1.80
CA LEU A 391 13.72 2.75 -0.42
C LEU A 391 14.73 3.72 0.21
N VAL A 392 14.30 4.50 1.19
CA VAL A 392 15.17 5.37 1.99
C VAL A 392 14.85 5.23 3.47
N SER A 393 15.88 5.29 4.33
CA SER A 393 15.71 5.28 5.77
C SER A 393 15.85 6.66 6.39
N ASP A 394 15.02 6.92 7.38
CA ASP A 394 15.21 8.00 8.33
C ASP A 394 16.25 7.62 9.38
N ASN A 395 17.32 8.40 9.51
CA ASN A 395 18.33 8.21 10.54
C ASN A 395 18.04 8.97 11.84
N ASN A 396 16.86 9.61 11.95
CA ASN A 396 16.43 10.42 13.09
C ASN A 396 17.53 11.42 13.56
N PHE A 397 18.41 11.83 12.66
CA PHE A 397 19.62 12.59 12.95
C PHE A 397 20.46 12.00 14.10
N ASN A 398 20.38 10.69 14.28
CA ASN A 398 20.99 9.92 15.36
C ASN A 398 22.31 9.29 14.87
N ALA A 399 23.37 9.41 15.65
CA ALA A 399 24.69 8.88 15.32
C ALA A 399 24.76 7.33 15.21
N PHE A 400 23.74 6.62 15.72
CA PHE A 400 23.67 5.16 15.67
C PHE A 400 22.82 4.64 14.49
N GLN A 401 22.17 5.54 13.75
CA GLN A 401 21.36 5.24 12.58
C GLN A 401 22.02 5.80 11.33
N LYS A 402 21.60 5.27 10.17
CA LYS A 402 22.18 5.62 8.87
C LYS A 402 21.09 6.08 7.91
N THR A 403 21.40 7.03 7.04
CA THR A 403 20.57 7.34 5.88
C THR A 403 20.93 6.34 4.77
N GLN A 404 20.14 5.30 4.65
CA GLN A 404 20.33 4.14 3.78
C GLN A 404 19.40 4.26 2.58
N PHE A 405 19.92 4.07 1.38
CA PHE A 405 19.15 3.87 0.15
C PHE A 405 19.27 2.42 -0.26
N ILE A 406 18.15 1.74 -0.47
CA ILE A 406 18.12 0.37 -0.96
C ILE A 406 17.53 0.38 -2.37
N LEU A 407 18.27 -0.19 -3.32
CA LEU A 407 17.81 -0.39 -4.69
C LEU A 407 17.20 -1.77 -4.82
N LEU A 408 15.94 -1.80 -5.23
CA LEU A 408 15.20 -3.02 -5.55
C LEU A 408 14.81 -3.01 -7.03
N LYS A 409 14.64 -4.20 -7.60
CA LYS A 409 14.12 -4.42 -8.95
C LYS A 409 12.69 -4.94 -8.87
N LEU A 410 11.76 -4.27 -9.57
CA LEU A 410 10.38 -4.72 -9.75
C LEU A 410 10.25 -5.51 -11.04
N LYS A 411 10.05 -6.83 -10.94
CA LYS A 411 9.78 -7.73 -12.08
C LYS A 411 8.28 -7.91 -12.26
N GLY A 412 7.82 -7.85 -13.51
CA GLY A 412 6.39 -7.99 -13.82
C GLY A 412 5.55 -6.74 -13.57
N TYR A 413 6.17 -5.63 -13.19
CA TYR A 413 5.51 -4.34 -13.06
C TYR A 413 5.44 -3.62 -14.39
N GLU A 414 4.22 -3.24 -14.79
CA GLU A 414 3.96 -2.32 -15.89
C GLU A 414 3.05 -1.20 -15.37
N PRO A 415 3.46 0.08 -15.47
CA PRO A 415 2.59 1.19 -15.10
C PRO A 415 1.38 1.19 -16.02
N GLY A 416 0.19 1.18 -15.45
CA GLY A 416 -1.08 1.20 -16.16
C GLY A 416 -1.33 2.50 -16.93
#